data_1480c7530adad5d368a7329991affe0c
#
_entry.id   1480c7530adad5d368a7329991affe0c
#
_cell.length_a   1.000
_cell.length_b   1.000
_cell.length_c   1.000
_cell.angle_alpha   90.00
_cell.angle_beta   90.00
_cell.angle_gamma   90.00
#
_symmetry.space_group_name_H-M   'P 1'
#
loop_
_entity.id
_entity.type
_entity.pdbx_description
1 polymer ?
#
loop_
_entity_poly.entity_id
_entity_poly.type
_entity_poly.pdbx_seq_one_letter_code
_entity_poly.pdbx_strand_id
1 'polypeptide(L)'
;VLVLARWVVGACTGLPLGDAAEAFGAALAGSAIAVADVFYFGESVLLPEYRGRGVGNAFFDHRKAHARARRFRPAAFCTVDRDPGDPRRPPGDRGNDRFWRKRGYRPQPSLRMQLPWDELERGQLMHTLSFWTRPLEPAA
;
A
#
# COMPACT_ATOMS: atom_id res chain seq x y z
N VAL A 1 13.12 6.80 1.65
CA VAL A 1 13.84 7.20 0.42
C VAL A 1 15.05 6.29 0.25
N LEU A 2 15.25 5.79 -0.96
CA LEU A 2 16.45 5.04 -1.33
C LEU A 2 17.35 5.95 -2.16
N VAL A 3 18.55 6.16 -1.66
CA VAL A 3 19.56 7.00 -2.33
C VAL A 3 20.75 6.13 -2.71
N LEU A 4 21.16 6.20 -3.96
CA LEU A 4 22.38 5.56 -4.44
C LEU A 4 23.34 6.64 -4.91
N ALA A 5 24.50 6.75 -4.25
CA ALA A 5 25.45 7.84 -4.43
C ALA A 5 24.77 9.21 -4.17
N ARG A 6 24.47 9.98 -5.20
CA ARG A 6 23.77 11.27 -5.09
C ARG A 6 22.37 11.27 -5.70
N TRP A 7 21.87 10.12 -6.09
CA TRP A 7 20.60 10.00 -6.79
C TRP A 7 19.54 9.34 -5.93
N VAL A 8 18.35 9.93 -5.89
CA VAL A 8 17.17 9.28 -5.33
C VAL A 8 16.62 8.34 -6.40
N VAL A 9 16.64 7.04 -6.12
CA VAL A 9 16.21 6.00 -7.06
C VAL A 9 14.88 5.35 -6.68
N GLY A 10 14.42 5.62 -5.46
CA GLY A 10 13.14 5.12 -4.98
C GLY A 10 12.71 5.77 -3.67
N ALA A 11 11.43 5.70 -3.40
CA ALA A 11 10.84 6.19 -2.16
C ALA A 11 9.60 5.39 -1.79
N CYS A 12 9.29 5.36 -0.51
CA CYS A 12 8.01 4.88 -0.01
C CYS A 12 7.49 5.79 1.09
N THR A 13 6.18 5.82 1.25
CA THR A 13 5.52 6.64 2.26
C THR A 13 4.72 5.77 3.22
N GLY A 14 4.45 6.32 4.40
CA GLY A 14 3.58 5.73 5.39
C GLY A 14 3.11 6.79 6.37
N LEU A 15 1.89 6.65 6.88
CA LEU A 15 1.28 7.60 7.79
C LEU A 15 0.24 6.90 8.68
N PRO A 16 -0.10 7.48 9.86
CA PRO A 16 -1.30 7.06 10.58
C PRO A 16 -2.52 7.18 9.67
N LEU A 17 -3.38 6.18 9.64
CA LEU A 17 -4.57 6.21 8.76
C LEU A 17 -5.50 7.37 9.09
N GLY A 18 -5.56 7.80 10.35
CA GLY A 18 -6.32 8.97 10.79
C GLY A 18 -5.87 10.29 10.16
N ASP A 19 -4.63 10.36 9.65
CA ASP A 19 -4.07 11.52 8.96
C ASP A 19 -4.28 11.46 7.44
N ALA A 20 -4.83 10.34 6.93
CA ALA A 20 -5.16 10.18 5.52
C ALA A 20 -6.48 10.89 5.18
N ALA A 21 -6.80 10.99 3.89
CA ALA A 21 -8.08 11.51 3.45
C ALA A 21 -9.26 10.76 4.09
N GLU A 22 -10.34 11.46 4.37
CA GLU A 22 -11.53 10.94 5.06
C GLU A 22 -12.07 9.63 4.47
N ALA A 23 -12.00 9.48 3.15
CA ALA A 23 -12.46 8.29 2.44
C ALA A 23 -11.79 7.00 2.95
N PHE A 24 -10.52 7.06 3.38
CA PHE A 24 -9.80 5.90 3.93
C PHE A 24 -10.37 5.47 5.28
N GLY A 25 -10.65 6.43 6.17
CA GLY A 25 -11.27 6.15 7.46
C GLY A 25 -12.71 5.67 7.32
N ALA A 26 -13.47 6.27 6.41
CA ALA A 26 -14.85 5.90 6.14
C ALA A 26 -14.99 4.44 5.66
N ALA A 27 -14.02 3.96 4.89
CA ALA A 27 -14.00 2.57 4.41
C ALA A 27 -13.91 1.53 5.54
N LEU A 28 -13.36 1.90 6.70
CA LEU A 28 -13.25 1.05 7.88
C LEU A 28 -14.44 1.17 8.84
N ALA A 29 -15.36 2.10 8.59
CA ALA A 29 -16.52 2.31 9.43
C ALA A 29 -17.35 1.02 9.56
N GLY A 30 -17.68 0.62 10.78
CA GLY A 30 -18.42 -0.62 11.05
C GLY A 30 -17.57 -1.91 11.00
N SER A 31 -16.28 -1.82 10.68
CA SER A 31 -15.36 -2.95 10.80
C SER A 31 -14.81 -3.09 12.23
N ALA A 32 -14.17 -4.22 12.52
CA ALA A 32 -13.47 -4.43 13.79
C ALA A 32 -12.13 -3.67 13.88
N ILE A 33 -11.73 -2.95 12.83
CA ILE A 33 -10.44 -2.25 12.75
C ILE A 33 -10.67 -0.77 13.10
N ALA A 34 -10.08 -0.31 14.19
CA ALA A 34 -10.13 1.09 14.56
C ALA A 34 -9.14 1.91 13.74
N VAL A 35 -9.61 2.99 13.11
CA VAL A 35 -8.79 3.86 12.25
C VAL A 35 -7.55 4.38 12.98
N ALA A 36 -7.69 4.74 14.27
CA ALA A 36 -6.61 5.27 15.08
C ALA A 36 -5.44 4.28 15.29
N ASP A 37 -5.70 2.99 15.15
CA ASP A 37 -4.71 1.93 15.38
C ASP A 37 -3.94 1.56 14.12
N VAL A 38 -4.38 2.03 12.94
CA VAL A 38 -3.84 1.63 11.64
C VAL A 38 -2.69 2.51 11.19
N PHE A 39 -1.57 1.90 10.82
CA PHE A 39 -0.53 2.57 10.05
C PHE A 39 -0.68 2.21 8.57
N TYR A 40 -0.90 3.23 7.75
CA TYR A 40 -1.16 3.07 6.33
C TYR A 40 0.14 3.17 5.53
N PHE A 41 0.41 2.18 4.70
CA PHE A 41 1.50 2.19 3.73
C PHE A 41 0.98 2.83 2.44
N GLY A 42 1.44 4.03 2.19
CA GLY A 42 1.07 4.79 1.00
C GLY A 42 1.82 4.33 -0.24
N GLU A 43 2.34 5.29 -0.98
CA GLU A 43 3.02 5.02 -2.23
C GLU A 43 4.36 4.31 -2.06
N SER A 44 4.70 3.51 -3.04
CA SER A 44 6.04 2.94 -3.21
C SER A 44 6.44 3.11 -4.67
N VAL A 45 7.51 3.83 -4.90
CA VAL A 45 8.06 4.07 -6.24
C VAL A 45 9.51 3.64 -6.28
N LEU A 46 9.91 3.02 -7.38
CA LEU A 46 11.28 2.56 -7.59
C LEU A 46 11.56 2.57 -9.08
N LEU A 47 12.70 3.15 -9.46
CA LEU A 47 13.15 3.12 -10.84
C LEU A 47 13.29 1.67 -11.33
N PRO A 48 12.86 1.37 -12.57
CA PRO A 48 12.79 -0.01 -13.09
C PRO A 48 14.09 -0.80 -12.95
N GLU A 49 15.22 -0.17 -13.22
CA GLU A 49 16.56 -0.79 -13.18
C GLU A 49 17.00 -1.23 -11.78
N TYR A 50 16.33 -0.74 -10.73
CA TYR A 50 16.60 -1.12 -9.34
C TYR A 50 15.62 -2.16 -8.77
N ARG A 51 14.64 -2.58 -9.58
CA ARG A 51 13.67 -3.61 -9.19
C ARG A 51 14.33 -4.99 -9.15
N GLY A 52 13.70 -5.93 -8.45
CA GLY A 52 14.22 -7.30 -8.31
C GLY A 52 15.46 -7.45 -7.41
N ARG A 53 15.87 -6.41 -6.70
CA ARG A 53 17.05 -6.39 -5.81
C ARG A 53 16.70 -6.34 -4.31
N GLY A 54 15.48 -6.69 -3.95
CA GLY A 54 15.04 -6.71 -2.55
C GLY A 54 14.60 -5.38 -1.97
N VAL A 55 14.61 -4.27 -2.74
CA VAL A 55 14.23 -2.95 -2.26
C VAL A 55 12.77 -2.91 -1.78
N GLY A 56 11.87 -3.58 -2.48
CA GLY A 56 10.46 -3.68 -2.05
C GLY A 56 10.33 -4.33 -0.67
N ASN A 57 11.12 -5.36 -0.37
CA ASN A 57 11.19 -5.95 0.97
C ASN A 57 11.67 -4.92 2.00
N ALA A 58 12.75 -4.21 1.70
CA ALA A 58 13.29 -3.20 2.59
C ALA A 58 12.26 -2.08 2.89
N PHE A 59 11.53 -1.61 1.89
CA PHE A 59 10.46 -0.63 2.07
C PHE A 59 9.38 -1.12 3.04
N PHE A 60 8.94 -2.38 2.91
CA PHE A 60 7.98 -2.96 3.83
C PHE A 60 8.56 -3.12 5.25
N ASP A 61 9.80 -3.57 5.37
CA ASP A 61 10.43 -3.78 6.67
C ASP A 61 10.63 -2.48 7.43
N HIS A 62 11.09 -1.42 6.77
CA HIS A 62 11.26 -0.10 7.38
C HIS A 62 9.92 0.48 7.85
N ARG A 63 8.88 0.44 7.01
CA ARG A 63 7.55 0.94 7.40
C ARG A 63 6.95 0.12 8.55
N LYS A 64 7.10 -1.19 8.51
CA LYS A 64 6.66 -2.08 9.59
C LYS A 64 7.37 -1.79 10.91
N ALA A 65 8.70 -1.64 10.88
CA ALA A 65 9.48 -1.30 12.06
C ALA A 65 9.05 0.05 12.66
N HIS A 66 8.84 1.06 11.80
CA HIS A 66 8.36 2.36 12.22
C HIS A 66 6.97 2.29 12.86
N ALA A 67 6.03 1.59 12.22
CA ALA A 67 4.68 1.40 12.75
C ALA A 67 4.68 0.73 14.12
N ARG A 68 5.48 -0.33 14.28
CA ARG A 68 5.64 -1.04 15.57
C ARG A 68 6.22 -0.14 16.67
N ALA A 69 7.27 0.62 16.35
CA ALA A 69 7.89 1.54 17.30
C ALA A 69 6.91 2.62 17.78
N ARG A 70 5.95 3.01 16.94
CA ARG A 70 4.89 3.95 17.28
C ARG A 70 3.60 3.28 17.80
N ARG A 71 3.65 1.98 18.09
CA ARG A 71 2.57 1.17 18.69
C ARG A 71 1.31 1.02 17.84
N PHE A 72 1.41 1.21 16.53
CA PHE A 72 0.33 0.83 15.62
C PHE A 72 0.16 -0.69 15.59
N ARG A 73 -1.08 -1.16 15.55
CA ARG A 73 -1.40 -2.59 15.64
C ARG A 73 -1.53 -3.25 14.28
N PRO A 74 -2.42 -2.83 13.36
CA PRO A 74 -2.38 -3.29 11.98
C PRO A 74 -1.60 -2.32 11.09
N ALA A 75 -0.89 -2.88 10.12
CA ALA A 75 -0.48 -2.17 8.92
C ALA A 75 -1.49 -2.45 7.81
N ALA A 76 -1.79 -1.45 7.02
CA ALA A 76 -2.70 -1.56 5.88
C ALA A 76 -2.17 -0.83 4.66
N PHE A 77 -2.58 -1.26 3.48
CA PHE A 77 -2.44 -0.54 2.22
C PHE A 77 -3.63 -0.87 1.30
N CYS A 78 -3.80 -0.10 0.26
CA CYS A 78 -4.81 -0.34 -0.75
C CYS A 78 -4.19 -0.69 -2.09
N THR A 79 -4.92 -1.49 -2.84
CA THR A 79 -4.60 -1.80 -4.23
C THR A 79 -5.76 -1.40 -5.11
N VAL A 80 -5.44 -0.91 -6.30
CA VAL A 80 -6.46 -0.62 -7.31
C VAL A 80 -7.01 -1.92 -7.85
N ASP A 81 -8.33 -2.07 -7.83
CA ASP A 81 -9.00 -3.17 -8.47
C ASP A 81 -8.98 -2.94 -9.99
N ARG A 82 -8.13 -3.66 -10.70
CA ARG A 82 -8.05 -3.60 -12.15
C ARG A 82 -8.55 -4.90 -12.77
N ASP A 83 -9.32 -4.75 -13.85
CA ASP A 83 -9.72 -5.89 -14.66
C ASP A 83 -8.49 -6.66 -15.14
N PRO A 84 -8.46 -8.00 -14.99
CA PRO A 84 -7.37 -8.81 -15.55
C PRO A 84 -7.16 -8.60 -17.05
N GLY A 85 -8.21 -8.26 -17.78
CA GLY A 85 -8.18 -7.97 -19.20
C GLY A 85 -7.85 -6.52 -19.57
N ASP A 86 -7.53 -5.64 -18.60
CA ASP A 86 -7.19 -4.25 -18.89
C ASP A 86 -5.96 -4.16 -19.80
N PRO A 87 -6.08 -3.61 -21.02
CA PRO A 87 -4.98 -3.56 -21.98
C PRO A 87 -3.81 -2.69 -21.52
N ARG A 88 -4.00 -1.89 -20.47
CA ARG A 88 -2.95 -1.04 -19.88
C ARG A 88 -2.07 -1.79 -18.89
N ARG A 89 -2.38 -3.03 -18.57
CA ARG A 89 -1.48 -3.86 -17.77
C ARG A 89 -0.20 -4.10 -18.54
N PRO A 90 0.97 -3.85 -17.94
CA PRO A 90 2.24 -4.13 -18.62
C PRO A 90 2.31 -5.61 -19.05
N PRO A 91 2.88 -5.91 -20.22
CA PRO A 91 3.11 -7.28 -20.62
C PRO A 91 3.92 -8.02 -19.55
N GLY A 92 3.46 -9.22 -19.16
CA GLY A 92 4.13 -10.03 -18.13
C GLY A 92 3.89 -9.57 -16.70
N ASP A 93 3.00 -8.60 -16.47
CA ASP A 93 2.60 -8.22 -15.10
C ASP A 93 1.92 -9.40 -14.40
N ARG A 94 2.56 -9.90 -13.35
CA ARG A 94 2.07 -10.99 -12.51
C ARG A 94 1.34 -10.50 -11.26
N GLY A 95 1.20 -9.18 -11.11
CA GLY A 95 0.69 -8.56 -9.90
C GLY A 95 1.61 -8.77 -8.69
N ASN A 96 1.22 -8.23 -7.56
CA ASN A 96 2.00 -8.26 -6.33
C ASN A 96 1.37 -9.14 -5.23
N ASP A 97 0.26 -9.79 -5.48
CA ASP A 97 -0.49 -10.56 -4.49
C ASP A 97 0.36 -11.61 -3.78
N ARG A 98 1.16 -12.35 -4.55
CA ARG A 98 2.08 -13.35 -3.99
C ARG A 98 3.13 -12.73 -3.07
N PHE A 99 3.66 -11.59 -3.44
CA PHE A 99 4.63 -10.84 -2.63
C PHE A 99 3.98 -10.39 -1.31
N TRP A 100 2.79 -9.79 -1.36
CA TRP A 100 2.10 -9.32 -0.16
C TRP A 100 1.68 -10.46 0.76
N ARG A 101 1.17 -11.57 0.20
CA ARG A 101 0.82 -12.77 0.99
C ARG A 101 2.03 -13.38 1.70
N LYS A 102 3.18 -13.46 1.04
CA LYS A 102 4.42 -13.93 1.66
C LYS A 102 4.84 -13.05 2.84
N ARG A 103 4.53 -11.77 2.80
CA ARG A 103 4.81 -10.82 3.86
C ARG A 103 3.72 -10.78 4.95
N GLY A 104 2.76 -11.68 4.89
CA GLY A 104 1.72 -11.83 5.92
C GLY A 104 0.51 -10.92 5.76
N TYR A 105 0.43 -10.16 4.67
CA TYR A 105 -0.77 -9.37 4.36
C TYR A 105 -1.88 -10.24 3.79
N ARG A 106 -3.11 -9.86 4.10
CA ARG A 106 -4.32 -10.54 3.60
C ARG A 106 -5.29 -9.49 3.05
N PRO A 107 -5.93 -9.78 1.91
CA PRO A 107 -6.97 -8.91 1.38
C PRO A 107 -8.18 -8.93 2.32
N GLN A 108 -8.84 -7.77 2.42
CA GLN A 108 -10.06 -7.57 3.18
C GLN A 108 -11.20 -7.30 2.21
N PRO A 109 -11.93 -8.33 1.74
CA PRO A 109 -12.91 -8.17 0.66
C PRO A 109 -14.06 -7.20 0.99
N SER A 110 -14.38 -7.06 2.28
CA SER A 110 -15.43 -6.15 2.76
C SER A 110 -14.96 -4.69 2.89
N LEU A 111 -13.67 -4.42 2.83
CA LEU A 111 -13.11 -3.08 2.99
C LEU A 111 -12.67 -2.54 1.63
N ARG A 112 -13.54 -1.73 1.05
CA ARG A 112 -13.31 -1.10 -0.25
C ARG A 112 -13.63 0.38 -0.17
N MET A 113 -12.98 1.15 -1.01
CA MET A 113 -13.28 2.57 -1.19
C MET A 113 -13.15 2.94 -2.66
N GLN A 114 -13.67 4.12 -3.00
CA GLN A 114 -13.52 4.70 -4.33
C GLN A 114 -12.77 6.01 -4.22
N LEU A 115 -11.78 6.19 -5.08
CA LEU A 115 -11.03 7.43 -5.22
C LEU A 115 -10.95 7.84 -6.69
N PRO A 116 -11.15 9.13 -6.97
CA PRO A 116 -10.87 9.67 -8.30
C PRO A 116 -9.37 9.96 -8.45
N TRP A 117 -8.81 9.64 -9.60
CA TRP A 117 -7.53 10.16 -10.05
C TRP A 117 -7.44 10.21 -11.57
N ASP A 118 -6.47 10.98 -12.04
CA ASP A 118 -6.26 11.15 -13.46
C ASP A 118 -5.53 9.94 -14.05
N GLU A 119 -6.13 9.37 -15.09
CA GLU A 119 -5.45 8.38 -15.93
C GLU A 119 -4.91 9.03 -17.21
N LEU A 120 -3.75 8.58 -17.63
CA LEU A 120 -3.17 9.02 -18.90
C LEU A 120 -4.17 8.82 -20.04
N GLU A 121 -4.36 9.85 -20.84
CA GLU A 121 -5.23 9.88 -22.04
C GLU A 121 -6.73 9.70 -21.76
N ARG A 122 -7.17 9.59 -20.50
CA ARG A 122 -8.57 9.34 -20.15
C ARG A 122 -9.16 10.36 -19.17
N GLY A 123 -8.33 11.24 -18.60
CA GLY A 123 -8.75 12.19 -17.58
C GLY A 123 -9.11 11.54 -16.25
N GLN A 124 -9.87 12.23 -15.43
CA GLN A 124 -10.25 11.77 -14.11
C GLN A 124 -11.27 10.63 -14.19
N LEU A 125 -10.91 9.50 -13.57
CA LEU A 125 -11.77 8.33 -13.45
C LEU A 125 -11.89 7.91 -11.99
N MET A 126 -13.03 7.33 -11.64
CA MET A 126 -13.25 6.73 -10.32
C MET A 126 -12.64 5.33 -10.28
N HIS A 127 -11.81 5.07 -9.27
CA HIS A 127 -11.18 3.77 -9.07
C HIS A 127 -11.65 3.13 -7.77
N THR A 128 -11.95 1.85 -7.82
CA THR A 128 -12.20 1.04 -6.63
C THR A 128 -10.88 0.50 -6.09
N LEU A 129 -10.68 0.66 -4.79
CA LEU A 129 -9.51 0.17 -4.08
C LEU A 129 -9.93 -0.86 -3.03
N SER A 130 -9.17 -1.93 -2.94
CA SER A 130 -9.31 -2.97 -1.93
C SER A 130 -8.21 -2.88 -0.89
N PHE A 131 -8.59 -3.01 0.38
CA PHE A 131 -7.65 -3.00 1.49
C PHE A 131 -6.97 -4.35 1.67
N TRP A 132 -5.69 -4.28 2.01
CA TRP A 132 -4.87 -5.39 2.51
C TRP A 132 -4.38 -5.01 3.90
N THR A 133 -4.44 -5.96 4.83
CA THR A 133 -4.03 -5.72 6.21
C THR A 133 -3.11 -6.81 6.72
N ARG A 134 -2.31 -6.44 7.71
CA ARG A 134 -1.48 -7.35 8.49
C ARG A 134 -1.48 -6.92 9.95
N PRO A 135 -1.81 -7.80 10.92
CA PRO A 135 -1.54 -7.55 12.32
C PRO A 135 -0.05 -7.31 12.56
N LEU A 136 0.27 -6.36 13.41
CA LEU A 136 1.65 -6.11 13.85
C LEU A 136 1.82 -6.59 15.28
N GLU A 137 2.79 -7.46 15.47
CA GLU A 137 3.21 -7.84 16.82
C GLU A 137 3.75 -6.60 17.57
N PRO A 138 3.49 -6.48 18.89
CA PRO A 138 4.09 -5.44 19.69
C PRO A 138 5.61 -5.42 19.51
N ALA A 139 6.21 -4.23 19.58
CA ALA A 139 7.66 -4.13 19.67
C ALA A 139 8.12 -4.82 20.95
N ALA A 140 9.12 -5.65 20.83
CA ALA A 140 9.73 -6.31 21.97
C ALA A 140 10.35 -5.29 22.93
#